data_196283686895342c1dbe123526abc97b
#
_entry.id   196283686895342c1dbe123526abc97b
#
_cell.length_a   1.000
_cell.length_b   1.000
_cell.length_c   1.000
_cell.angle_alpha   90.00
_cell.angle_beta   90.00
_cell.angle_gamma   90.00
#
_symmetry.space_group_name_H-M   'P 1'
#
loop_
_entity.id
_entity.type
_entity.pdbx_description
1 polymer ?
#
loop_
_entity_poly.entity_id
_entity_poly.type
_entity_poly.pdbx_seq_one_letter_code
_entity_poly.pdbx_strand_id
1 'polypeptide(L)'
;NTELNQLMPRNLVEVAPVQLEEEDLELARRIRETLGPVHSYFDTVAAEITDPEERARVAADADSLVHRIVLPLARERQGFVSSDVGDVSWNCPVAQINAATMPAGVPMHSWQMVAVGKSAMAKKGMLYAAKVMAGSAIDALEDPEIIRRAQEEFCQRTGGQKYASPIPPEVKPRID
;
A
#
# COMPACT_ATOMS: atom_id res chain seq x y z
N ASN A 1 7.68 -9.95 -1.78
CA ASN A 1 8.95 -10.38 -1.18
C ASN A 1 9.01 -9.92 0.26
N THR A 2 9.21 -10.85 1.19
CA THR A 2 9.15 -10.60 2.64
C THR A 2 10.34 -9.77 3.11
N GLU A 3 11.53 -10.06 2.60
CA GLU A 3 12.76 -9.33 2.95
C GLU A 3 12.65 -7.83 2.59
N LEU A 4 12.18 -7.52 1.39
CA LEU A 4 11.96 -6.12 1.00
C LEU A 4 10.82 -5.46 1.77
N ASN A 5 9.76 -6.20 2.09
CA ASN A 5 8.64 -5.65 2.84
C ASN A 5 9.04 -5.22 4.27
N GLN A 6 10.10 -5.80 4.85
CA GLN A 6 10.59 -5.42 6.18
C GLN A 6 11.25 -4.03 6.21
N LEU A 7 11.67 -3.48 5.05
CA LEU A 7 12.19 -2.11 4.96
C LEU A 7 11.09 -1.06 5.12
N MET A 8 9.88 -1.38 4.67
CA MET A 8 8.81 -0.41 4.55
C MET A 8 8.31 0.16 5.88
N PRO A 9 8.07 -0.63 6.96
CA PRO A 9 7.54 -0.12 8.22
C PRO A 9 8.43 0.93 8.86
N ARG A 10 9.74 0.74 8.84
CA ARG A 10 10.70 1.71 9.39
C ARG A 10 10.57 3.03 8.64
N ASN A 11 10.63 3.00 7.32
CA ASN A 11 10.53 4.19 6.48
C ASN A 11 9.15 4.86 6.56
N LEU A 12 8.07 4.09 6.72
CA LEU A 12 6.73 4.63 6.97
C LEU A 12 6.66 5.43 8.29
N VAL A 13 7.41 5.02 9.31
CA VAL A 13 7.48 5.72 10.59
C VAL A 13 8.44 6.92 10.54
N GLU A 14 9.62 6.76 9.93
CA GLU A 14 10.66 7.80 9.86
C GLU A 14 10.26 8.97 8.96
N VAL A 15 9.57 8.70 7.87
CA VAL A 15 8.97 9.75 7.04
C VAL A 15 7.79 10.36 7.79
N ALA A 16 7.89 11.63 8.14
CA ALA A 16 6.83 12.32 8.88
C ALA A 16 5.44 12.10 8.25
N PRO A 17 4.42 11.79 9.05
CA PRO A 17 3.06 11.61 8.56
C PRO A 17 2.58 12.80 7.74
N VAL A 18 1.71 12.52 6.77
CA VAL A 18 1.10 13.54 5.93
C VAL A 18 0.37 14.57 6.79
N GLN A 19 0.78 15.84 6.67
CA GLN A 19 0.07 16.96 7.30
C GLN A 19 -1.12 17.32 6.43
N LEU A 20 -2.33 17.11 6.98
CA LEU A 20 -3.59 17.50 6.34
C LEU A 20 -4.01 18.85 6.89
N GLU A 21 -4.33 19.76 5.98
CA GLU A 21 -4.89 21.07 6.29
C GLU A 21 -6.41 20.96 6.47
N GLU A 22 -7.04 22.01 7.01
CA GLU A 22 -8.50 22.03 7.22
C GLU A 22 -9.28 21.84 5.91
N GLU A 23 -8.77 22.36 4.80
CA GLU A 23 -9.36 22.18 3.47
C GLU A 23 -9.37 20.71 3.02
N ASP A 24 -8.32 19.96 3.34
CA ASP A 24 -8.25 18.51 3.07
C ASP A 24 -9.29 17.74 3.90
N LEU A 25 -9.42 18.12 5.17
CA LEU A 25 -10.38 17.50 6.09
C LEU A 25 -11.82 17.84 5.71
N GLU A 26 -12.08 19.06 5.27
CA GLU A 26 -13.40 19.45 4.79
C GLU A 26 -13.80 18.68 3.53
N LEU A 27 -12.89 18.52 2.58
CA LEU A 27 -13.11 17.67 1.43
C LEU A 27 -13.39 16.21 1.86
N ALA A 28 -12.62 15.71 2.83
CA ALA A 28 -12.80 14.36 3.34
C ALA A 28 -14.20 14.16 3.97
N ARG A 29 -14.69 15.12 4.77
CA ARG A 29 -16.04 15.08 5.35
C ARG A 29 -17.11 15.05 4.25
N ARG A 30 -17.04 15.95 3.29
CA ARG A 30 -17.99 16.02 2.18
C ARG A 30 -18.04 14.74 1.34
N ILE A 31 -16.90 14.12 1.08
CA ILE A 31 -16.86 12.83 0.39
C ILE A 31 -17.45 11.74 1.28
N ARG A 32 -17.12 11.73 2.58
CA ARG A 32 -17.63 10.74 3.53
C ARG A 32 -19.16 10.79 3.65
N GLU A 33 -19.78 11.95 3.59
CA GLU A 33 -21.22 12.15 3.58
C GLU A 33 -21.93 11.49 2.38
N THR A 34 -21.21 11.26 1.29
CA THR A 34 -21.76 10.58 0.10
C THR A 34 -21.68 9.05 0.19
N LEU A 35 -21.03 8.52 1.22
CA LEU A 35 -20.90 7.08 1.42
C LEU A 35 -22.08 6.56 2.28
N GLY A 36 -22.51 5.34 1.99
CA GLY A 36 -23.38 4.60 2.89
C GLY A 36 -22.64 4.15 4.15
N PRO A 37 -23.23 3.20 4.93
CA PRO A 37 -22.52 2.60 6.06
C PRO A 37 -21.19 2.02 5.62
N VAL A 38 -20.11 2.50 6.24
CA VAL A 38 -18.76 2.12 5.90
C VAL A 38 -18.24 1.12 6.93
N HIS A 39 -17.83 -0.05 6.47
CA HIS A 39 -17.00 -0.92 7.28
C HIS A 39 -15.54 -0.51 7.10
N SER A 40 -14.90 -0.15 8.19
CA SER A 40 -13.50 0.23 8.14
C SER A 40 -12.62 -1.01 7.87
N TYR A 41 -11.70 -0.89 6.93
CA TYR A 41 -10.63 -1.88 6.75
C TYR A 41 -9.84 -2.08 8.05
N PHE A 42 -9.71 -1.02 8.84
CA PHE A 42 -9.01 -1.02 10.13
C PHE A 42 -9.70 -1.90 11.18
N ASP A 43 -11.05 -1.99 11.17
CA ASP A 43 -11.77 -2.92 12.04
C ASP A 43 -11.39 -4.37 11.72
N THR A 44 -11.30 -4.68 10.43
CA THR A 44 -10.88 -6.02 9.98
C THR A 44 -9.44 -6.32 10.39
N VAL A 45 -8.54 -5.35 10.22
CA VAL A 45 -7.13 -5.51 10.62
C VAL A 45 -7.01 -5.64 12.14
N ALA A 46 -7.70 -4.78 12.89
CA ALA A 46 -7.67 -4.81 14.35
C ALA A 46 -8.14 -6.16 14.93
N ALA A 47 -9.15 -6.78 14.31
CA ALA A 47 -9.66 -8.09 14.75
C ALA A 47 -8.62 -9.21 14.66
N GLU A 48 -7.61 -9.07 13.81
CA GLU A 48 -6.55 -10.08 13.59
C GLU A 48 -5.27 -9.84 14.38
N ILE A 49 -5.14 -8.65 14.99
CA ILE A 49 -3.99 -8.30 15.83
C ILE A 49 -4.14 -9.02 17.17
N THR A 50 -3.11 -9.80 17.54
CA THR A 50 -3.09 -10.54 18.79
C THR A 50 -2.64 -9.70 19.97
N ASP A 51 -1.74 -8.74 19.75
CA ASP A 51 -1.27 -7.81 20.77
C ASP A 51 -2.39 -6.83 21.16
N PRO A 52 -2.77 -6.74 22.46
CA PRO A 52 -3.88 -5.91 22.88
C PRO A 52 -3.65 -4.41 22.71
N GLU A 53 -2.41 -3.93 22.91
CA GLU A 53 -2.08 -2.50 22.80
C GLU A 53 -2.10 -2.07 21.35
N GLU A 54 -1.48 -2.86 20.49
CA GLU A 54 -1.48 -2.61 19.04
C GLU A 54 -2.89 -2.72 18.45
N ARG A 55 -3.69 -3.68 18.90
CA ARG A 55 -5.11 -3.78 18.52
C ARG A 55 -5.88 -2.51 18.91
N ALA A 56 -5.72 -2.04 20.14
CA ALA A 56 -6.38 -0.83 20.62
C ALA A 56 -5.95 0.40 19.81
N ARG A 57 -4.66 0.51 19.47
CA ARG A 57 -4.12 1.59 18.63
C ARG A 57 -4.75 1.61 17.24
N VAL A 58 -4.88 0.46 16.60
CA VAL A 58 -5.48 0.35 15.26
C VAL A 58 -6.98 0.59 15.31
N ALA A 59 -7.67 0.05 16.30
CA ALA A 59 -9.11 0.25 16.49
C ALA A 59 -9.46 1.73 16.73
N ALA A 60 -8.63 2.46 17.46
CA ALA A 60 -8.84 3.88 17.71
C ALA A 60 -8.78 4.75 16.43
N ASP A 61 -8.10 4.28 15.37
CA ASP A 61 -8.04 5.00 14.09
C ASP A 61 -9.15 4.56 13.11
N ALA A 62 -9.96 3.57 13.45
CA ALA A 62 -10.96 3.00 12.55
C ALA A 62 -11.99 4.04 12.05
N ASP A 63 -12.40 4.97 12.93
CA ASP A 63 -13.36 6.04 12.64
C ASP A 63 -12.72 7.30 12.04
N SER A 64 -11.41 7.33 11.89
CA SER A 64 -10.70 8.49 11.35
C SER A 64 -11.19 8.84 9.93
N LEU A 65 -11.27 10.13 9.64
CA LEU A 65 -11.61 10.61 8.28
C LEU A 65 -10.57 10.18 7.25
N VAL A 66 -9.31 10.17 7.64
CA VAL A 66 -8.18 9.73 6.82
C VAL A 66 -7.23 8.98 7.73
N HIS A 67 -6.92 7.75 7.41
CA HIS A 67 -6.00 6.94 8.21
C HIS A 67 -4.56 7.48 8.10
N ARG A 68 -3.90 7.67 9.25
CA ARG A 68 -2.55 8.24 9.32
C ARG A 68 -1.59 7.41 10.18
N ILE A 69 -2.02 6.27 10.65
CA ILE A 69 -1.17 5.35 11.41
C ILE A 69 -0.55 4.31 10.49
N VAL A 70 0.64 3.87 10.84
CA VAL A 70 1.28 2.74 10.17
C VAL A 70 0.70 1.46 10.75
N LEU A 71 0.14 0.62 9.89
CA LEU A 71 -0.35 -0.69 10.29
C LEU A 71 0.82 -1.66 10.48
N PRO A 72 0.69 -2.64 11.38
CA PRO A 72 1.68 -3.71 11.48
C PRO A 72 1.75 -4.47 10.14
N LEU A 73 2.91 -5.08 9.87
CA LEU A 73 3.06 -5.95 8.70
C LEU A 73 1.99 -7.03 8.72
N ALA A 74 1.16 -7.01 7.70
CA ALA A 74 0.15 -8.04 7.52
C ALA A 74 0.82 -9.41 7.30
N ARG A 75 0.23 -10.46 7.85
CA ARG A 75 0.60 -11.83 7.47
C ARG A 75 0.28 -12.02 5.99
N GLU A 76 1.05 -12.88 5.32
CA GLU A 76 0.74 -13.28 3.94
C GLU A 76 -0.73 -13.72 3.83
N ARG A 77 -1.45 -13.09 2.93
CA ARG A 77 -2.83 -13.44 2.60
C ARG A 77 -2.95 -13.65 1.10
N GLN A 78 -3.67 -14.67 0.75
CA GLN A 78 -4.09 -14.86 -0.63
C GLN A 78 -5.25 -13.89 -0.91
N GLY A 79 -5.01 -12.89 -1.76
CA GLY A 79 -6.04 -11.94 -2.20
C GLY A 79 -6.58 -12.31 -3.58
N PHE A 80 -7.84 -11.94 -3.83
CA PHE A 80 -8.49 -12.08 -5.15
C PHE A 80 -8.45 -10.76 -5.92
N VAL A 81 -7.25 -10.21 -6.08
CA VAL A 81 -7.03 -8.95 -6.82
C VAL A 81 -6.17 -9.23 -8.04
N SER A 82 -6.57 -8.70 -9.20
CA SER A 82 -5.78 -8.76 -10.42
C SER A 82 -4.97 -7.48 -10.57
N SER A 83 -3.67 -7.63 -10.88
CA SER A 83 -2.75 -6.51 -11.04
C SER A 83 -1.53 -6.94 -11.85
N ASP A 84 -0.99 -6.05 -12.67
CA ASP A 84 0.25 -6.25 -13.43
C ASP A 84 1.48 -6.44 -12.52
N VAL A 85 1.37 -6.10 -11.24
CA VAL A 85 2.42 -6.35 -10.24
C VAL A 85 2.73 -7.84 -10.12
N GLY A 86 1.75 -8.70 -10.38
CA GLY A 86 1.96 -10.15 -10.46
C GLY A 86 3.05 -10.51 -11.48
N ASP A 87 2.97 -9.96 -12.70
CA ASP A 87 3.96 -10.19 -13.75
C ASP A 87 5.34 -9.64 -13.39
N VAL A 88 5.39 -8.47 -12.75
CA VAL A 88 6.65 -7.89 -12.24
C VAL A 88 7.27 -8.80 -11.18
N SER A 89 6.46 -9.33 -10.26
CA SER A 89 6.92 -10.18 -9.16
C SER A 89 7.49 -11.53 -9.62
N TRP A 90 7.20 -11.96 -10.83
CA TRP A 90 7.83 -13.12 -11.47
C TRP A 90 9.20 -12.83 -12.08
N ASN A 91 9.55 -11.56 -12.25
CA ASN A 91 10.81 -11.13 -12.86
C ASN A 91 11.83 -10.59 -11.84
N CYS A 92 11.35 -10.06 -10.72
CA CYS A 92 12.22 -9.52 -9.67
C CYS A 92 11.52 -9.51 -8.31
N PRO A 93 12.29 -9.41 -7.20
CA PRO A 93 11.74 -9.14 -5.87
C PRO A 93 10.91 -7.85 -5.85
N VAL A 94 9.71 -7.91 -5.29
CA VAL A 94 8.79 -6.75 -5.21
C VAL A 94 8.34 -6.54 -3.77
N ALA A 95 8.31 -5.29 -3.34
CA ALA A 95 7.62 -4.84 -2.15
C ALA A 95 6.59 -3.76 -2.49
N GLN A 96 5.53 -3.66 -1.71
CA GLN A 96 4.46 -2.70 -1.91
C GLN A 96 4.09 -2.01 -0.61
N ILE A 97 3.71 -0.74 -0.71
CA ILE A 97 3.10 0.02 0.38
C ILE A 97 1.75 0.57 -0.05
N ASN A 98 0.90 0.79 0.94
CA ASN A 98 -0.32 1.57 0.77
C ASN A 98 -0.17 2.87 1.56
N ALA A 99 -0.49 3.99 0.93
CA ALA A 99 -0.51 5.29 1.57
C ALA A 99 -1.91 5.91 1.46
N ALA A 100 -2.35 6.62 2.49
CA ALA A 100 -3.64 7.28 2.48
C ALA A 100 -3.64 8.45 1.48
N THR A 101 -4.38 8.30 0.40
CA THR A 101 -4.57 9.31 -0.65
C THR A 101 -6.02 9.78 -0.75
N MET A 102 -6.92 9.19 0.05
CA MET A 102 -8.35 9.44 0.02
C MET A 102 -8.97 9.25 1.41
N PRO A 103 -10.18 9.73 1.65
CA PRO A 103 -10.88 9.50 2.90
C PRO A 103 -11.11 8.00 3.17
N ALA A 104 -11.10 7.64 4.43
CA ALA A 104 -11.38 6.26 4.86
C ALA A 104 -12.77 5.81 4.37
N GLY A 105 -12.84 4.57 3.90
CA GLY A 105 -14.08 3.96 3.43
C GLY A 105 -14.48 4.30 2.00
N VAL A 106 -13.70 5.11 1.27
CA VAL A 106 -13.95 5.34 -0.16
C VAL A 106 -13.73 4.03 -0.93
N PRO A 107 -14.76 3.52 -1.64
CA PRO A 107 -14.62 2.30 -2.41
C PRO A 107 -13.65 2.47 -3.58
N MET A 108 -12.87 1.44 -3.84
CA MET A 108 -12.09 1.38 -5.08
C MET A 108 -13.02 1.43 -6.30
N HIS A 109 -12.55 2.00 -7.40
CA HIS A 109 -13.31 2.13 -8.66
C HIS A 109 -14.63 2.92 -8.53
N SER A 110 -14.68 3.89 -7.62
CA SER A 110 -15.82 4.77 -7.40
C SER A 110 -15.60 6.18 -7.94
N TRP A 111 -16.68 6.93 -8.16
CA TRP A 111 -16.56 8.34 -8.53
C TRP A 111 -15.91 9.18 -7.41
N GLN A 112 -16.12 8.79 -6.15
CA GLN A 112 -15.50 9.44 -4.99
C GLN A 112 -13.97 9.34 -5.07
N MET A 113 -13.44 8.15 -5.40
CA MET A 113 -12.02 7.95 -5.60
C MET A 113 -11.47 8.86 -6.70
N VAL A 114 -12.18 8.98 -7.83
CA VAL A 114 -11.80 9.87 -8.94
C VAL A 114 -11.84 11.32 -8.51
N ALA A 115 -12.90 11.74 -7.81
CA ALA A 115 -13.06 13.13 -7.34
C ALA A 115 -11.92 13.57 -6.41
N VAL A 116 -11.44 12.67 -5.53
CA VAL A 116 -10.35 12.97 -4.61
C VAL A 116 -8.98 12.94 -5.28
N GLY A 117 -8.80 12.16 -6.35
CA GLY A 117 -7.49 11.90 -6.96
C GLY A 117 -6.72 13.16 -7.42
N LYS A 118 -7.42 14.31 -7.59
CA LYS A 118 -6.84 15.61 -7.97
C LYS A 118 -6.61 16.55 -6.78
N SER A 119 -7.02 16.16 -5.58
CA SER A 119 -6.95 16.98 -4.37
C SER A 119 -5.53 17.15 -3.84
N ALA A 120 -5.35 18.15 -2.96
CA ALA A 120 -4.11 18.33 -2.20
C ALA A 120 -3.83 17.11 -1.32
N MET A 121 -4.84 16.54 -0.67
CA MET A 121 -4.72 15.33 0.15
C MET A 121 -4.13 14.16 -0.65
N ALA A 122 -4.64 13.87 -1.85
CA ALA A 122 -4.13 12.79 -2.70
C ALA A 122 -2.67 13.03 -3.08
N LYS A 123 -2.30 14.26 -3.47
CA LYS A 123 -0.92 14.63 -3.79
C LYS A 123 0.03 14.49 -2.59
N LYS A 124 -0.42 14.90 -1.41
CA LYS A 124 0.34 14.75 -0.16
C LYS A 124 0.60 13.27 0.14
N GLY A 125 -0.42 12.41 0.03
CA GLY A 125 -0.27 10.97 0.20
C GLY A 125 0.67 10.32 -0.84
N MET A 126 0.58 10.75 -2.10
CA MET A 126 1.51 10.32 -3.16
C MET A 126 2.96 10.71 -2.85
N LEU A 127 3.20 11.94 -2.40
CA LEU A 127 4.54 12.39 -2.04
C LEU A 127 5.08 11.65 -0.81
N TYR A 128 4.23 11.35 0.15
CA TYR A 128 4.59 10.50 1.28
C TYR A 128 5.05 9.12 0.83
N ALA A 129 4.26 8.45 -0.03
CA ALA A 129 4.64 7.15 -0.59
C ALA A 129 5.97 7.22 -1.35
N ALA A 130 6.18 8.26 -2.16
CA ALA A 130 7.43 8.45 -2.89
C ALA A 130 8.64 8.59 -1.95
N LYS A 131 8.51 9.33 -0.85
CA LYS A 131 9.58 9.47 0.16
C LYS A 131 9.89 8.14 0.85
N VAL A 132 8.86 7.38 1.23
CA VAL A 132 9.03 6.05 1.84
C VAL A 132 9.75 5.10 0.89
N MET A 133 9.34 5.06 -0.37
CA MET A 133 10.00 4.23 -1.39
C MET A 133 11.45 4.64 -1.61
N ALA A 134 11.73 5.95 -1.66
CA ALA A 134 13.10 6.46 -1.80
C ALA A 134 13.98 6.09 -0.61
N GLY A 135 13.47 6.26 0.63
CA GLY A 135 14.18 5.84 1.85
C GLY A 135 14.47 4.34 1.83
N SER A 136 13.49 3.53 1.49
CA SER A 136 13.68 2.06 1.40
C SER A 136 14.66 1.66 0.31
N ALA A 137 14.72 2.40 -0.80
CA ALA A 137 15.72 2.16 -1.84
C ALA A 137 17.14 2.52 -1.36
N ILE A 138 17.28 3.61 -0.59
CA ILE A 138 18.56 4.00 0.02
C ILE A 138 19.01 2.90 1.00
N ASP A 139 18.15 2.45 1.91
CA ASP A 139 18.47 1.36 2.84
C ASP A 139 18.96 0.10 2.11
N ALA A 140 18.28 -0.27 1.03
CA ALA A 140 18.65 -1.43 0.23
C ALA A 140 20.00 -1.25 -0.51
N LEU A 141 20.34 -0.01 -0.88
CA LEU A 141 21.63 0.30 -1.52
C LEU A 141 22.79 0.35 -0.51
N GLU A 142 22.51 0.79 0.72
CA GLU A 142 23.50 0.89 1.80
C GLU A 142 23.81 -0.49 2.42
N ASP A 143 22.84 -1.43 2.39
CA ASP A 143 23.03 -2.80 2.86
C ASP A 143 22.79 -3.84 1.75
N PRO A 144 23.84 -4.23 1.00
CA PRO A 144 23.73 -5.23 -0.06
C PRO A 144 23.19 -6.59 0.40
N GLU A 145 23.26 -6.91 1.69
CA GLU A 145 22.72 -8.15 2.24
C GLU A 145 21.20 -8.22 2.14
N ILE A 146 20.52 -7.09 2.21
CA ILE A 146 19.07 -7.01 1.99
C ILE A 146 18.73 -7.49 0.57
N ILE A 147 19.44 -6.99 -0.43
CA ILE A 147 19.24 -7.38 -1.83
C ILE A 147 19.58 -8.86 -2.04
N ARG A 148 20.65 -9.34 -1.42
CA ARG A 148 21.02 -10.76 -1.50
C ARG A 148 19.93 -11.66 -0.95
N ARG A 149 19.43 -11.39 0.27
CA ARG A 149 18.33 -12.16 0.88
C ARG A 149 17.04 -12.06 0.08
N ALA A 150 16.70 -10.88 -0.43
CA ALA A 150 15.53 -10.69 -1.27
C ALA A 150 15.62 -11.53 -2.56
N GLN A 151 16.80 -11.60 -3.17
CA GLN A 151 17.04 -12.42 -4.35
C GLN A 151 16.97 -13.91 -4.05
N GLU A 152 17.50 -14.34 -2.90
CA GLU A 152 17.40 -15.74 -2.46
C GLU A 152 15.95 -16.16 -2.23
N GLU A 153 15.16 -15.34 -1.52
CA GLU A 153 13.73 -15.57 -1.33
C GLU A 153 13.00 -15.65 -2.69
N PHE A 154 13.32 -14.74 -3.60
CA PHE A 154 12.74 -14.73 -4.94
C PHE A 154 13.03 -16.04 -5.70
N CYS A 155 14.29 -16.48 -5.72
CA CYS A 155 14.66 -17.73 -6.37
C CYS A 155 13.99 -18.95 -5.73
N GLN A 156 13.84 -18.96 -4.41
CA GLN A 156 13.14 -20.04 -3.69
C GLN A 156 11.64 -20.06 -4.06
N ARG A 157 10.97 -18.90 -4.07
CA ARG A 157 9.53 -18.80 -4.36
C ARG A 157 9.20 -19.15 -5.81
N THR A 158 10.03 -18.72 -6.75
CA THR A 158 9.84 -19.04 -8.19
C THR A 158 10.30 -20.43 -8.57
N GLY A 159 11.06 -21.12 -7.67
CA GLY A 159 11.68 -22.41 -7.98
C GLY A 159 12.66 -22.35 -9.15
N GLY A 160 13.21 -21.14 -9.44
CA GLY A 160 14.08 -20.90 -10.59
C GLY A 160 13.35 -20.91 -11.95
N GLN A 161 12.02 -20.95 -11.94
CA GLN A 161 11.24 -20.89 -13.17
C GLN A 161 11.34 -19.52 -13.81
N LYS A 162 11.43 -19.51 -15.14
CA LYS A 162 11.37 -18.26 -15.92
C LYS A 162 9.92 -17.83 -16.08
N TYR A 163 9.70 -16.52 -16.01
CA TYR A 163 8.41 -15.94 -16.32
C TYR A 163 8.00 -16.28 -17.77
N ALA A 164 6.76 -16.71 -17.92
CA ALA A 164 6.11 -16.90 -19.21
C ALA A 164 4.83 -16.05 -19.22
N SER A 165 4.77 -15.09 -20.15
CA SER A 165 3.58 -14.25 -20.28
C SER A 165 2.35 -15.11 -20.60
N PRO A 166 1.22 -14.89 -19.91
CA PRO A 166 -0.04 -15.54 -20.26
C PRO A 166 -0.68 -14.96 -21.53
N ILE A 167 -0.15 -13.84 -22.02
CA ILE A 167 -0.64 -13.17 -23.24
C ILE A 167 -0.05 -13.90 -24.44
N PRO A 168 -0.88 -14.41 -25.39
CA PRO A 168 -0.37 -15.03 -26.60
C PRO A 168 0.52 -14.08 -27.41
N PRO A 169 1.63 -14.57 -28.01
CA PRO A 169 2.61 -13.73 -28.71
C PRO A 169 2.04 -12.91 -29.88
N GLU A 170 0.95 -13.36 -30.46
CA GLU A 170 0.25 -12.68 -31.57
C GLU A 170 -0.61 -11.48 -31.09
N VAL A 171 -0.93 -11.40 -29.79
CA VAL A 171 -1.70 -10.28 -29.23
C VAL A 171 -0.78 -9.08 -29.06
N LYS A 172 -1.04 -8.03 -29.83
CA LYS A 172 -0.30 -6.76 -29.73
C LYS A 172 -1.10 -5.72 -28.96
N PRO A 173 -0.43 -4.80 -28.23
CA PRO A 173 -1.10 -3.64 -27.67
C PRO A 173 -1.85 -2.86 -28.76
N ARG A 174 -3.06 -2.42 -28.44
CA ARG A 174 -3.74 -1.45 -29.31
C ARG A 174 -3.04 -0.10 -29.13
N ILE A 175 -2.33 0.31 -30.16
CA ILE A 175 -1.70 1.63 -30.26
C ILE A 175 -2.52 2.36 -31.32
N ASP A 176 -3.62 2.99 -30.89
CA ASP A 176 -4.43 3.90 -31.70
C ASP A 176 -3.97 5.34 -31.47
#